data_0f8d4369a65f7556e6dca973571cf393
#
_entry.id   0f8d4369a65f7556e6dca973571cf393
#
_cell.length_a   1.000
_cell.length_b   1.000
_cell.length_c   1.000
_cell.angle_alpha   90.00
_cell.angle_beta   90.00
_cell.angle_gamma   90.00
#
_symmetry.space_group_name_H-M   'P 1'
#
loop_
_entity.id
_entity.type
_entity.pdbx_description
1 polymer ?
#
loop_
_entity_poly.entity_id
_entity_poly.type
_entity_poly.pdbx_seq_one_letter_code
_entity_poly.pdbx_strand_id
1 'polypeptide(L)'
;MKIAQYIIFVFFISICFSLTSCVSLKQYPLESYSWAAPEVRQFEALDKSIEYPNDAILFIGSSSIRLWNTIEEDMKPFPVIKRGYGGAHFRDMVFYTDRILANHSPEMIVCFVANDIKGVPEDESPKKVLRLIKYFIKQVREQHPSIPLAFIEITPTSSRWKQWNDIEEVNRLVKELCAREEGLYFVSTANAFLDEEGKPNDSLFISDRLHLNPEGYAVWNQLIKSEIIRIKKVNSL
;
A
#
# COMPACT_ATOMS: atom_id res chain seq x y z
N MET A 1 75.55 5.93 -3.77
CA MET A 1 74.55 5.27 -2.89
C MET A 1 73.27 6.10 -2.94
N LYS A 2 72.25 5.62 -3.66
CA LYS A 2 70.93 6.27 -3.75
C LYS A 2 69.96 5.35 -3.03
N ILE A 3 69.38 5.86 -1.92
CA ILE A 3 68.34 5.18 -1.15
C ILE A 3 67.05 5.48 -1.79
N ALA A 4 66.35 4.44 -2.30
CA ALA A 4 65.01 4.55 -2.86
C ALA A 4 64.00 4.48 -1.71
N GLN A 5 63.22 5.53 -1.52
CA GLN A 5 62.09 5.54 -0.61
C GLN A 5 60.90 4.89 -1.32
N TYR A 6 60.41 3.77 -0.77
CA TYR A 6 59.12 3.15 -1.17
C TYR A 6 58.02 3.82 -0.41
N ILE A 7 57.15 4.54 -1.13
CA ILE A 7 55.91 5.07 -0.60
C ILE A 7 54.85 3.94 -0.72
N ILE A 8 54.44 3.38 0.41
CA ILE A 8 53.35 2.42 0.47
C ILE A 8 52.03 3.21 0.50
N PHE A 9 51.30 3.19 -0.62
CA PHE A 9 49.93 3.72 -0.73
C PHE A 9 48.97 2.66 -0.14
N VAL A 10 48.52 2.88 1.11
CA VAL A 10 47.44 2.06 1.70
C VAL A 10 46.11 2.57 1.20
N PHE A 11 45.51 1.85 0.27
CA PHE A 11 44.12 2.08 -0.13
C PHE A 11 43.17 1.60 0.97
N PHE A 12 42.62 2.52 1.73
CA PHE A 12 41.47 2.25 2.59
C PHE A 12 40.22 2.11 1.72
N ILE A 13 39.85 0.87 1.37
CA ILE A 13 38.54 0.57 0.81
C ILE A 13 37.55 0.64 1.97
N SER A 14 36.87 1.77 2.10
CA SER A 14 35.70 1.92 2.98
C SER A 14 34.55 1.11 2.40
N ILE A 15 34.41 -0.15 2.83
CA ILE A 15 33.24 -0.96 2.52
C ILE A 15 32.12 -0.42 3.41
N CYS A 16 31.29 0.49 2.87
CA CYS A 16 29.98 0.81 3.42
C CYS A 16 29.12 -0.46 3.38
N PHE A 17 29.15 -1.24 4.45
CA PHE A 17 28.12 -2.23 4.70
C PHE A 17 26.80 -1.46 4.93
N SER A 18 26.02 -1.26 3.87
CA SER A 18 24.62 -0.93 3.98
C SER A 18 23.96 -2.12 4.68
N LEU A 19 23.75 -2.00 5.98
CA LEU A 19 22.88 -2.90 6.73
C LEU A 19 21.46 -2.70 6.22
N THR A 20 21.14 -3.29 5.08
CA THR A 20 19.76 -3.50 4.66
C THR A 20 19.14 -4.40 5.71
N SER A 21 18.43 -3.78 6.64
CA SER A 21 17.60 -4.48 7.62
C SER A 21 16.55 -5.25 6.84
N CYS A 22 16.86 -6.48 6.42
CA CYS A 22 15.88 -7.37 5.81
C CYS A 22 14.76 -7.60 6.83
N VAL A 23 13.58 -7.09 6.55
CA VAL A 23 12.37 -7.53 7.26
C VAL A 23 12.20 -9.00 6.90
N SER A 24 12.52 -9.87 7.84
CA SER A 24 12.31 -11.30 7.64
C SER A 24 10.88 -11.65 8.04
N LEU A 25 10.07 -12.16 7.12
CA LEU A 25 8.76 -12.72 7.45
C LEU A 25 8.85 -13.90 8.42
N LYS A 26 10.04 -14.50 8.58
CA LYS A 26 10.29 -15.56 9.57
C LYS A 26 9.98 -15.16 11.01
N GLN A 27 9.88 -13.86 11.30
CA GLN A 27 9.47 -13.37 12.63
C GLN A 27 7.98 -13.55 12.92
N TYR A 28 7.16 -13.78 11.88
CA TYR A 28 5.73 -14.00 12.02
C TYR A 28 5.42 -15.49 11.89
N PRO A 29 4.63 -16.09 12.82
CA PRO A 29 4.19 -17.45 12.66
C PRO A 29 3.23 -17.58 11.47
N LEU A 30 3.16 -18.76 10.86
CA LEU A 30 2.33 -19.01 9.66
C LEU A 30 0.86 -18.61 9.88
N GLU A 31 0.34 -18.81 11.08
CA GLU A 31 -1.02 -18.48 11.48
C GLU A 31 -1.31 -16.98 11.35
N SER A 32 -0.27 -16.13 11.42
CA SER A 32 -0.42 -14.67 11.33
C SER A 32 -0.92 -14.21 9.96
N TYR A 33 -0.77 -15.02 8.91
CA TYR A 33 -1.17 -14.69 7.54
C TYR A 33 -1.90 -15.82 6.81
N SER A 34 -1.80 -17.09 7.24
CA SER A 34 -2.45 -18.22 6.55
C SER A 34 -3.97 -18.12 6.50
N TRP A 35 -4.57 -17.36 7.40
CA TRP A 35 -6.00 -17.08 7.46
C TRP A 35 -6.53 -16.41 6.18
N ALA A 36 -5.70 -15.62 5.46
CA ALA A 36 -6.07 -14.96 4.21
C ALA A 36 -5.97 -15.90 2.98
N ALA A 37 -5.37 -17.09 3.12
CA ALA A 37 -5.18 -18.02 2.03
C ALA A 37 -6.47 -18.40 1.26
N PRO A 38 -7.65 -18.57 1.89
CA PRO A 38 -8.88 -18.84 1.16
C PRO A 38 -9.26 -17.71 0.19
N GLU A 39 -9.14 -16.45 0.62
CA GLU A 39 -9.45 -15.28 -0.22
C GLU A 39 -8.48 -15.18 -1.40
N VAL A 40 -7.18 -15.37 -1.15
CA VAL A 40 -6.17 -15.37 -2.22
C VAL A 40 -6.41 -16.49 -3.23
N ARG A 41 -6.80 -17.69 -2.78
CA ARG A 41 -7.19 -18.78 -3.71
C ARG A 41 -8.42 -18.43 -4.57
N GLN A 42 -9.37 -17.63 -4.05
CA GLN A 42 -10.49 -17.14 -4.85
C GLN A 42 -9.99 -16.17 -5.95
N PHE A 43 -9.02 -15.31 -5.66
CA PHE A 43 -8.41 -14.46 -6.69
C PHE A 43 -7.73 -15.28 -7.77
N GLU A 44 -6.93 -16.29 -7.39
CA GLU A 44 -6.29 -17.21 -8.35
C GLU A 44 -7.31 -18.01 -9.20
N ALA A 45 -8.47 -18.30 -8.63
CA ALA A 45 -9.55 -18.97 -9.39
C ALA A 45 -10.20 -18.01 -10.40
N LEU A 46 -10.42 -16.75 -10.01
CA LEU A 46 -10.90 -15.69 -10.92
C LEU A 46 -9.91 -15.46 -12.07
N ASP A 47 -8.62 -15.42 -11.78
CA ASP A 47 -7.56 -15.19 -12.76
C ASP A 47 -7.46 -16.30 -13.82
N LYS A 48 -7.96 -17.52 -13.50
CA LYS A 48 -8.06 -18.63 -14.47
C LYS A 48 -9.29 -18.51 -15.38
N SER A 49 -10.28 -17.75 -14.99
CA SER A 49 -11.59 -17.66 -15.68
C SER A 49 -11.83 -16.31 -16.35
N ILE A 50 -11.09 -15.28 -15.97
CA ILE A 50 -11.25 -13.92 -16.47
C ILE A 50 -9.91 -13.45 -17.03
N GLU A 51 -9.90 -13.02 -18.28
CA GLU A 51 -8.79 -12.30 -18.88
C GLU A 51 -8.97 -10.79 -18.64
N TYR A 52 -8.03 -10.19 -17.93
CA TYR A 52 -8.03 -8.77 -17.63
C TYR A 52 -7.22 -7.98 -18.66
N PRO A 53 -7.68 -6.78 -19.08
CA PRO A 53 -6.92 -5.95 -20.01
C PRO A 53 -5.62 -5.44 -19.35
N ASN A 54 -4.55 -5.29 -20.17
CA ASN A 54 -3.24 -4.83 -19.70
C ASN A 54 -3.21 -3.37 -19.23
N ASP A 55 -4.22 -2.57 -19.59
CA ASP A 55 -4.40 -1.18 -19.12
C ASP A 55 -5.27 -1.09 -17.87
N ALA A 56 -5.60 -2.22 -17.24
CA ALA A 56 -6.38 -2.24 -16.02
C ALA A 56 -5.60 -1.68 -14.82
N ILE A 57 -6.33 -1.04 -13.91
CA ILE A 57 -5.81 -0.58 -12.63
C ILE A 57 -6.09 -1.67 -11.59
N LEU A 58 -5.02 -2.15 -10.96
CA LEU A 58 -5.12 -3.17 -9.91
C LEU A 58 -5.31 -2.51 -8.55
N PHE A 59 -6.48 -2.66 -7.95
CA PHE A 59 -6.77 -2.25 -6.58
C PHE A 59 -6.54 -3.40 -5.62
N ILE A 60 -5.58 -3.24 -4.71
CA ILE A 60 -5.22 -4.22 -3.70
C ILE A 60 -5.37 -3.66 -2.29
N GLY A 61 -5.56 -4.55 -1.31
CA GLY A 61 -5.56 -4.12 0.08
C GLY A 61 -6.65 -4.77 0.94
N SER A 62 -7.18 -3.98 1.88
CA SER A 62 -8.05 -4.49 2.93
C SER A 62 -9.55 -4.43 2.60
N SER A 63 -10.39 -4.55 3.65
CA SER A 63 -11.85 -4.60 3.53
C SER A 63 -12.46 -3.42 2.77
N SER A 64 -11.89 -2.22 2.85
CA SER A 64 -12.43 -1.06 2.13
C SER A 64 -12.33 -1.22 0.61
N ILE A 65 -11.26 -1.89 0.10
CA ILE A 65 -11.20 -2.28 -1.31
C ILE A 65 -12.20 -3.40 -1.61
N ARG A 66 -12.25 -4.43 -0.76
CA ARG A 66 -13.18 -5.56 -0.93
C ARG A 66 -14.64 -5.13 -0.99
N LEU A 67 -15.04 -4.20 -0.11
CA LEU A 67 -16.42 -3.73 0.03
C LEU A 67 -16.80 -2.61 -0.96
N TRP A 68 -15.88 -2.10 -1.74
CA TRP A 68 -16.18 -1.13 -2.80
C TRP A 68 -16.86 -1.82 -3.99
N ASN A 69 -18.17 -2.01 -3.87
CA ASN A 69 -18.95 -2.80 -4.84
C ASN A 69 -19.16 -2.09 -6.17
N THR A 70 -19.09 -0.77 -6.19
CA THR A 70 -19.28 0.08 -7.39
C THR A 70 -17.97 0.45 -8.07
N ILE A 71 -16.83 -0.09 -7.64
CA ILE A 71 -15.49 0.36 -8.07
C ILE A 71 -15.29 0.32 -9.60
N GLU A 72 -15.85 -0.69 -10.28
CA GLU A 72 -15.75 -0.81 -11.75
C GLU A 72 -16.51 0.30 -12.45
N GLU A 73 -17.67 0.69 -11.93
CA GLU A 73 -18.46 1.81 -12.45
C GLU A 73 -17.81 3.15 -12.10
N ASP A 74 -17.39 3.29 -10.86
CA ASP A 74 -16.76 4.50 -10.31
C ASP A 74 -15.47 4.87 -11.04
N MET A 75 -14.69 3.87 -11.43
CA MET A 75 -13.39 4.09 -12.09
C MET A 75 -13.49 4.23 -13.61
N LYS A 76 -14.67 4.06 -14.23
CA LYS A 76 -14.79 4.28 -15.69
C LYS A 76 -14.13 5.61 -16.11
N PRO A 77 -13.40 5.67 -17.23
CA PRO A 77 -13.25 4.64 -18.26
C PRO A 77 -12.15 3.59 -18.00
N PHE A 78 -11.50 3.58 -16.84
CA PHE A 78 -10.40 2.66 -16.53
C PHE A 78 -10.93 1.27 -16.15
N PRO A 79 -10.45 0.19 -16.81
CA PRO A 79 -10.72 -1.16 -16.36
C PRO A 79 -10.12 -1.39 -14.95
N VAL A 80 -10.78 -2.21 -14.14
CA VAL A 80 -10.38 -2.46 -12.74
C VAL A 80 -10.16 -3.96 -12.49
N ILE A 81 -9.09 -4.27 -11.79
CA ILE A 81 -8.88 -5.56 -11.15
C ILE A 81 -8.97 -5.35 -9.64
N LYS A 82 -9.94 -5.96 -8.97
CA LYS A 82 -10.16 -5.81 -7.53
C LYS A 82 -9.62 -7.02 -6.77
N ARG A 83 -8.61 -6.80 -5.90
CA ARG A 83 -7.94 -7.83 -5.09
C ARG A 83 -7.81 -7.38 -3.63
N GLY A 84 -8.92 -6.87 -3.07
CA GLY A 84 -9.03 -6.55 -1.65
C GLY A 84 -9.59 -7.72 -0.85
N TYR A 85 -9.06 -7.98 0.36
CA TYR A 85 -9.59 -8.97 1.29
C TYR A 85 -9.77 -8.39 2.71
N GLY A 86 -10.73 -8.95 3.47
CA GLY A 86 -11.07 -8.41 4.78
C GLY A 86 -9.91 -8.58 5.77
N GLY A 87 -9.63 -7.55 6.59
CA GLY A 87 -8.64 -7.63 7.67
C GLY A 87 -7.16 -7.63 7.23
N ALA A 88 -6.83 -7.37 5.98
CA ALA A 88 -5.45 -7.37 5.49
C ALA A 88 -4.53 -6.42 6.27
N HIS A 89 -3.34 -6.90 6.60
CA HIS A 89 -2.22 -6.13 7.15
C HIS A 89 -1.07 -6.13 6.13
N PHE A 90 -0.11 -5.23 6.24
CA PHE A 90 1.05 -5.26 5.35
C PHE A 90 1.89 -6.54 5.48
N ARG A 91 1.94 -7.18 6.65
CA ARG A 91 2.61 -8.50 6.78
C ARG A 91 1.96 -9.58 5.91
N ASP A 92 0.62 -9.58 5.82
CA ASP A 92 -0.13 -10.51 4.96
C ASP A 92 0.10 -10.17 3.49
N MET A 93 -0.01 -8.88 3.15
CA MET A 93 0.25 -8.39 1.79
C MET A 93 1.63 -8.81 1.30
N VAL A 94 2.68 -8.61 2.11
CA VAL A 94 4.05 -9.04 1.79
C VAL A 94 4.12 -10.55 1.52
N PHE A 95 3.39 -11.36 2.28
CA PHE A 95 3.40 -12.82 2.07
C PHE A 95 2.69 -13.25 0.78
N TYR A 96 1.63 -12.52 0.39
CA TYR A 96 0.79 -12.88 -0.75
C TYR A 96 1.02 -12.03 -2.01
N THR A 97 1.90 -11.04 -1.97
CA THR A 97 2.15 -10.13 -3.09
C THR A 97 2.42 -10.87 -4.39
N ASP A 98 3.34 -11.85 -4.37
CA ASP A 98 3.72 -12.60 -5.57
C ASP A 98 2.53 -13.32 -6.20
N ARG A 99 1.64 -13.89 -5.37
CA ARG A 99 0.46 -14.63 -5.82
C ARG A 99 -0.64 -13.70 -6.34
N ILE A 100 -0.79 -12.53 -5.72
CA ILE A 100 -1.80 -11.53 -6.11
C ILE A 100 -1.40 -10.86 -7.44
N LEU A 101 -0.11 -10.73 -7.71
CA LEU A 101 0.38 -10.05 -8.92
C LEU A 101 0.65 -11.00 -10.10
N ALA A 102 0.86 -12.31 -9.85
CA ALA A 102 1.44 -13.27 -10.78
C ALA A 102 0.81 -13.33 -12.20
N ASN A 103 -0.49 -13.02 -12.32
CA ASN A 103 -1.22 -13.18 -13.58
C ASN A 103 -1.67 -11.84 -14.17
N HIS A 104 -1.11 -10.73 -13.68
CA HIS A 104 -1.55 -9.40 -14.07
C HIS A 104 -0.40 -8.56 -14.63
N SER A 105 -0.71 -7.79 -15.68
CA SER A 105 0.16 -6.74 -16.22
C SER A 105 -0.58 -5.40 -16.15
N PRO A 106 -0.91 -4.92 -14.94
CA PRO A 106 -1.70 -3.71 -14.80
C PRO A 106 -0.90 -2.47 -15.19
N GLU A 107 -1.60 -1.41 -15.58
CA GLU A 107 -0.99 -0.11 -15.87
C GLU A 107 -0.60 0.64 -14.57
N MET A 108 -1.29 0.37 -13.47
CA MET A 108 -1.06 0.99 -12.17
C MET A 108 -1.55 0.06 -11.04
N ILE A 109 -0.89 0.14 -9.89
CA ILE A 109 -1.37 -0.49 -8.65
C ILE A 109 -1.81 0.60 -7.68
N VAL A 110 -3.01 0.43 -7.09
CA VAL A 110 -3.56 1.29 -6.04
C VAL A 110 -3.77 0.45 -4.78
N CYS A 111 -3.13 0.84 -3.69
CA CYS A 111 -3.05 0.07 -2.45
C CYS A 111 -3.71 0.79 -1.28
N PHE A 112 -4.56 0.08 -0.52
CA PHE A 112 -5.11 0.54 0.77
C PHE A 112 -5.06 -0.55 1.81
N VAL A 113 -4.24 -0.39 2.84
CA VAL A 113 -4.16 -1.29 4.01
C VAL A 113 -4.15 -0.47 5.28
N ALA A 114 -5.02 -0.79 6.23
CA ALA A 114 -5.22 0.01 7.43
C ALA A 114 -5.30 -0.79 8.75
N ASN A 115 -5.05 -2.12 8.72
CA ASN A 115 -5.27 -2.95 9.91
C ASN A 115 -4.02 -3.17 10.77
N ASP A 116 -2.88 -2.61 10.39
CA ASP A 116 -1.64 -2.76 11.16
C ASP A 116 -1.67 -2.02 12.50
N ILE A 117 -2.55 -1.00 12.62
CA ILE A 117 -2.79 -0.22 13.84
C ILE A 117 -4.31 -0.07 14.04
N LYS A 118 -4.87 -0.71 15.05
CA LYS A 118 -6.32 -0.76 15.32
C LYS A 118 -6.72 -0.72 16.80
N GLY A 119 -5.74 -0.66 17.72
CA GLY A 119 -5.95 -0.56 19.16
C GLY A 119 -5.93 -1.92 19.88
N VAL A 120 -5.12 -2.86 19.39
CA VAL A 120 -4.92 -4.18 20.00
C VAL A 120 -3.45 -4.39 20.37
N PRO A 121 -3.14 -5.33 21.30
CA PRO A 121 -1.74 -5.59 21.70
C PRO A 121 -0.81 -6.00 20.54
N GLU A 122 -1.36 -6.54 19.47
CA GLU A 122 -0.64 -7.02 18.29
C GLU A 122 -0.37 -5.92 17.25
N ASP A 123 -0.75 -4.68 17.54
CA ASP A 123 -0.54 -3.55 16.64
C ASP A 123 0.96 -3.32 16.38
N GLU A 124 1.25 -2.95 15.15
CA GLU A 124 2.60 -2.62 14.74
C GLU A 124 2.93 -1.14 15.04
N SER A 125 4.19 -0.83 15.35
CA SER A 125 4.58 0.57 15.44
C SER A 125 4.62 1.22 14.04
N PRO A 126 4.40 2.54 13.90
CA PRO A 126 4.44 3.23 12.61
C PRO A 126 5.71 2.98 11.79
N LYS A 127 6.87 2.92 12.45
CA LYS A 127 8.16 2.61 11.81
C LYS A 127 8.21 1.17 11.30
N LYS A 128 7.53 0.23 11.97
CA LYS A 128 7.48 -1.17 11.54
C LYS A 128 6.53 -1.33 10.36
N VAL A 129 5.38 -0.65 10.36
CA VAL A 129 4.48 -0.57 9.21
C VAL A 129 5.21 -0.02 7.98
N LEU A 130 5.96 1.08 8.12
CA LEU A 130 6.77 1.62 7.02
C LEU A 130 7.79 0.60 6.47
N ARG A 131 8.42 -0.20 7.35
CA ARG A 131 9.36 -1.25 6.88
C ARG A 131 8.65 -2.34 6.07
N LEU A 132 7.45 -2.75 6.50
CA LEU A 132 6.64 -3.71 5.75
C LEU A 132 6.21 -3.14 4.40
N ILE A 133 5.81 -1.86 4.35
CA ILE A 133 5.48 -1.15 3.11
C ILE A 133 6.69 -1.12 2.15
N LYS A 134 7.88 -0.80 2.64
CA LYS A 134 9.11 -0.82 1.81
C LYS A 134 9.43 -2.22 1.28
N TYR A 135 9.19 -3.25 2.07
CA TYR A 135 9.37 -4.62 1.61
C TYR A 135 8.33 -5.00 0.55
N PHE A 136 7.08 -4.62 0.76
CA PHE A 136 6.01 -4.76 -0.24
C PHE A 136 6.36 -4.05 -1.55
N ILE A 137 6.81 -2.80 -1.50
CA ILE A 137 7.27 -2.05 -2.68
C ILE A 137 8.38 -2.80 -3.41
N LYS A 138 9.37 -3.32 -2.67
CA LYS A 138 10.46 -4.11 -3.27
C LYS A 138 9.93 -5.30 -4.06
N GLN A 139 9.00 -6.08 -3.49
CA GLN A 139 8.40 -7.23 -4.18
C GLN A 139 7.60 -6.81 -5.42
N VAL A 140 6.83 -5.71 -5.34
CA VAL A 140 6.15 -5.15 -6.51
C VAL A 140 7.15 -4.80 -7.60
N ARG A 141 8.29 -4.16 -7.26
CA ARG A 141 9.33 -3.77 -8.21
C ARG A 141 10.09 -4.95 -8.82
N GLU A 142 10.15 -6.09 -8.13
CA GLU A 142 10.75 -7.33 -8.67
C GLU A 142 9.92 -7.90 -9.83
N GLN A 143 8.60 -7.74 -9.82
CA GLN A 143 7.69 -8.19 -10.89
C GLN A 143 7.37 -7.08 -11.90
N HIS A 144 7.23 -5.85 -11.44
CA HIS A 144 6.83 -4.67 -12.21
C HIS A 144 7.77 -3.49 -11.91
N PRO A 145 8.98 -3.44 -12.50
CA PRO A 145 10.04 -2.50 -12.12
C PRO A 145 9.65 -1.01 -12.15
N SER A 146 8.83 -0.61 -13.11
CA SER A 146 8.48 0.80 -13.35
C SER A 146 7.00 1.13 -13.14
N ILE A 147 6.19 0.19 -12.65
CA ILE A 147 4.76 0.41 -12.50
C ILE A 147 4.47 1.55 -11.51
N PRO A 148 3.57 2.51 -11.84
CA PRO A 148 3.07 3.45 -10.86
C PRO A 148 2.38 2.74 -9.71
N LEU A 149 2.79 3.04 -8.46
CA LEU A 149 2.23 2.47 -7.24
C LEU A 149 1.71 3.59 -6.35
N ALA A 150 0.40 3.65 -6.17
CA ALA A 150 -0.28 4.67 -5.39
C ALA A 150 -0.79 4.08 -4.05
N PHE A 151 -0.49 4.77 -2.95
CA PHE A 151 -0.98 4.45 -1.61
C PHE A 151 -2.09 5.41 -1.24
N ILE A 152 -3.29 4.88 -0.99
CA ILE A 152 -4.39 5.67 -0.45
C ILE A 152 -4.09 5.93 1.03
N GLU A 153 -4.20 7.19 1.44
CA GLU A 153 -4.06 7.62 2.83
C GLU A 153 -5.02 6.87 3.75
N ILE A 154 -4.54 6.40 4.90
CA ILE A 154 -5.39 5.71 5.86
C ILE A 154 -6.43 6.72 6.39
N THR A 155 -7.68 6.38 6.20
CA THR A 155 -8.84 7.21 6.50
C THR A 155 -9.05 7.34 8.02
N PRO A 156 -9.26 8.57 8.57
CA PRO A 156 -9.65 8.75 9.94
C PRO A 156 -11.04 8.17 10.18
N THR A 157 -11.19 7.36 11.24
CA THR A 157 -12.45 6.70 11.60
C THR A 157 -12.70 6.79 13.09
N SER A 158 -13.95 6.94 13.52
CA SER A 158 -14.30 7.00 14.93
C SER A 158 -13.93 5.71 15.68
N SER A 159 -14.04 4.56 15.01
CA SER A 159 -13.68 3.28 15.62
C SER A 159 -12.19 3.14 15.95
N ARG A 160 -11.32 3.92 15.26
CA ARG A 160 -9.85 3.92 15.48
C ARG A 160 -9.31 5.28 15.92
N TRP A 161 -10.17 6.20 16.32
CA TRP A 161 -9.75 7.56 16.66
C TRP A 161 -8.73 7.63 17.80
N LYS A 162 -8.78 6.69 18.74
CA LYS A 162 -7.79 6.61 19.83
C LYS A 162 -6.37 6.32 19.34
N GLN A 163 -6.22 5.70 18.19
CA GLN A 163 -4.95 5.35 17.54
C GLN A 163 -4.56 6.35 16.45
N TRP A 164 -5.33 7.44 16.30
CA TRP A 164 -5.16 8.35 15.18
C TRP A 164 -3.73 8.93 15.07
N ASN A 165 -3.11 9.28 16.19
CA ASN A 165 -1.74 9.81 16.19
C ASN A 165 -0.73 8.83 15.53
N ASP A 166 -0.84 7.54 15.82
CA ASP A 166 0.04 6.52 15.22
C ASP A 166 -0.32 6.26 13.75
N ILE A 167 -1.61 6.29 13.42
CA ILE A 167 -2.09 6.15 12.04
C ILE A 167 -1.65 7.34 11.20
N GLU A 168 -1.79 8.57 11.70
CA GLU A 168 -1.34 9.79 11.05
C GLU A 168 0.19 9.79 10.84
N GLU A 169 0.95 9.26 11.80
CA GLU A 169 2.40 9.09 11.63
C GLU A 169 2.73 8.10 10.51
N VAL A 170 1.97 6.99 10.34
CA VAL A 170 2.12 6.11 9.17
C VAL A 170 1.84 6.88 7.89
N ASN A 171 0.73 7.63 7.82
CA ASN A 171 0.37 8.44 6.65
C ASN A 171 1.49 9.43 6.29
N ARG A 172 2.03 10.14 7.28
CA ARG A 172 3.14 11.08 7.11
C ARG A 172 4.38 10.40 6.55
N LEU A 173 4.77 9.26 7.13
CA LEU A 173 5.94 8.49 6.69
C LEU A 173 5.80 7.95 5.27
N VAL A 174 4.61 7.46 4.90
CA VAL A 174 4.33 6.98 3.54
C VAL A 174 4.33 8.13 2.54
N LYS A 175 3.72 9.26 2.89
CA LYS A 175 3.72 10.48 2.07
C LYS A 175 5.14 10.96 1.78
N GLU A 176 6.00 10.99 2.81
CA GLU A 176 7.42 11.35 2.64
C GLU A 176 8.20 10.34 1.79
N LEU A 177 7.89 9.05 1.91
CA LEU A 177 8.49 8.01 1.07
C LEU A 177 8.11 8.24 -0.40
N CYS A 178 6.82 8.43 -0.68
CA CYS A 178 6.33 8.69 -2.04
C CYS A 178 6.89 9.97 -2.65
N ALA A 179 7.16 11.00 -1.84
CA ALA A 179 7.79 12.23 -2.34
C ALA A 179 9.27 12.09 -2.72
N ARG A 180 9.94 11.01 -2.27
CA ARG A 180 11.39 10.78 -2.49
C ARG A 180 11.69 9.71 -3.52
N GLU A 181 10.75 8.81 -3.78
CA GLU A 181 10.96 7.66 -4.66
C GLU A 181 10.08 7.78 -5.91
N GLU A 182 10.71 7.70 -7.08
CA GLU A 182 10.03 7.76 -8.37
C GLU A 182 9.06 6.59 -8.55
N GLY A 183 7.92 6.89 -9.19
CA GLY A 183 6.87 5.90 -9.44
C GLY A 183 6.05 5.52 -8.20
N LEU A 184 6.29 6.17 -7.04
CA LEU A 184 5.43 6.08 -5.87
C LEU A 184 4.56 7.33 -5.74
N TYR A 185 3.31 7.14 -5.39
CA TYR A 185 2.31 8.21 -5.28
C TYR A 185 1.52 8.08 -3.98
N PHE A 186 1.15 9.21 -3.39
CA PHE A 186 0.32 9.26 -2.18
C PHE A 186 -0.98 9.95 -2.49
N VAL A 187 -2.10 9.25 -2.30
CA VAL A 187 -3.45 9.77 -2.54
C VAL A 187 -3.99 10.33 -1.24
N SER A 188 -3.93 11.64 -1.06
CA SER A 188 -4.41 12.32 0.14
C SER A 188 -5.94 12.30 0.19
N THR A 189 -6.49 11.66 1.21
CA THR A 189 -7.95 11.52 1.39
C THR A 189 -8.43 11.91 2.78
N ALA A 190 -7.57 11.89 3.81
CA ALA A 190 -7.97 11.99 5.21
C ALA A 190 -8.80 13.23 5.54
N ASN A 191 -8.40 14.40 5.04
CA ASN A 191 -9.11 15.67 5.32
C ASN A 191 -10.57 15.68 4.86
N ALA A 192 -10.91 14.94 3.80
CA ALA A 192 -12.28 14.85 3.31
C ALA A 192 -13.19 13.99 4.20
N PHE A 193 -12.61 13.28 5.16
CA PHE A 193 -13.31 12.44 6.13
C PHE A 193 -13.33 13.03 7.55
N LEU A 194 -12.91 14.28 7.69
CA LEU A 194 -13.03 15.05 8.93
C LEU A 194 -14.19 16.04 8.85
N ASP A 195 -14.83 16.28 9.98
CA ASP A 195 -15.83 17.34 10.14
C ASP A 195 -15.16 18.70 10.41
N GLU A 196 -15.97 19.74 10.64
CA GLU A 196 -15.52 21.10 10.94
C GLU A 196 -14.72 21.22 12.24
N GLU A 197 -14.87 20.23 13.15
CA GLU A 197 -14.16 20.15 14.43
C GLU A 197 -12.88 19.32 14.34
N GLY A 198 -12.54 18.82 13.14
CA GLY A 198 -11.38 17.95 12.90
C GLY A 198 -11.53 16.55 13.47
N LYS A 199 -12.77 16.07 13.62
CA LYS A 199 -13.10 14.70 14.03
C LYS A 199 -13.58 13.89 12.85
N PRO A 200 -13.55 12.53 12.92
CA PRO A 200 -14.10 11.70 11.86
C PRO A 200 -15.58 12.00 11.60
N ASN A 201 -15.90 12.27 10.35
CA ASN A 201 -17.29 12.51 9.92
C ASN A 201 -18.03 11.18 9.78
N ASP A 202 -18.72 10.78 10.85
CA ASP A 202 -19.44 9.49 10.93
C ASP A 202 -20.53 9.32 9.84
N SER A 203 -21.01 10.41 9.20
CA SER A 203 -21.97 10.33 8.12
C SER A 203 -21.45 9.64 6.84
N LEU A 204 -20.14 9.48 6.72
CA LEU A 204 -19.46 8.82 5.59
C LEU A 204 -19.20 7.33 5.81
N PHE A 205 -19.64 6.79 6.95
CA PHE A 205 -19.41 5.41 7.36
C PHE A 205 -20.72 4.67 7.65
N ILE A 206 -20.68 3.35 7.58
CA ILE A 206 -21.78 2.52 8.08
C ILE A 206 -21.77 2.51 9.63
N SER A 207 -22.72 1.83 10.23
CA SER A 207 -22.93 1.83 11.70
C SER A 207 -21.70 1.41 12.53
N ASP A 208 -20.74 0.70 11.96
CA ASP A 208 -19.48 0.32 12.63
C ASP A 208 -18.47 1.46 12.73
N ARG A 209 -18.71 2.60 12.07
CA ARG A 209 -17.85 3.80 12.04
C ARG A 209 -16.41 3.49 11.59
N LEU A 210 -16.27 2.49 10.72
CA LEU A 210 -15.01 2.01 10.16
C LEU A 210 -15.08 1.86 8.65
N HIS A 211 -16.10 1.17 8.15
CA HIS A 211 -16.27 0.92 6.73
C HIS A 211 -17.12 2.01 6.08
N LEU A 212 -16.70 2.40 4.88
CA LEU A 212 -17.38 3.46 4.12
C LEU A 212 -18.80 3.04 3.73
N ASN A 213 -19.72 3.99 3.78
CA ASN A 213 -21.02 3.90 3.17
C ASN A 213 -20.97 4.41 1.70
N PRO A 214 -22.06 4.44 0.95
CA PRO A 214 -22.05 4.92 -0.44
C PRO A 214 -21.52 6.35 -0.60
N GLU A 215 -21.83 7.26 0.33
CA GLU A 215 -21.35 8.63 0.35
C GLU A 215 -19.83 8.69 0.57
N GLY A 216 -19.31 7.87 1.49
CA GLY A 216 -17.87 7.74 1.72
C GLY A 216 -17.14 7.19 0.49
N TYR A 217 -17.71 6.21 -0.20
CA TYR A 217 -17.14 5.74 -1.48
C TYR A 217 -17.22 6.78 -2.59
N ALA A 218 -18.25 7.62 -2.63
CA ALA A 218 -18.33 8.73 -3.59
C ALA A 218 -17.18 9.75 -3.37
N VAL A 219 -16.84 10.06 -2.11
CA VAL A 219 -15.68 10.89 -1.76
C VAL A 219 -14.37 10.22 -2.22
N TRP A 220 -14.19 8.93 -1.92
CA TRP A 220 -13.02 8.18 -2.37
C TRP A 220 -12.91 8.16 -3.90
N ASN A 221 -14.02 7.87 -4.62
CA ASN A 221 -14.05 7.87 -6.06
C ASN A 221 -13.50 9.19 -6.62
N GLN A 222 -14.04 10.31 -6.17
CA GLN A 222 -13.62 11.63 -6.65
C GLN A 222 -12.11 11.86 -6.47
N LEU A 223 -11.58 11.59 -5.28
CA LEU A 223 -10.19 11.87 -4.93
C LEU A 223 -9.23 10.90 -5.63
N ILE A 224 -9.51 9.60 -5.55
CA ILE A 224 -8.65 8.54 -6.09
C ILE A 224 -8.62 8.63 -7.62
N LYS A 225 -9.77 8.77 -8.27
CA LYS A 225 -9.85 8.89 -9.73
C LYS A 225 -9.15 10.14 -10.26
N SER A 226 -9.26 11.27 -9.56
CA SER A 226 -8.54 12.49 -9.91
C SER A 226 -7.02 12.27 -9.85
N GLU A 227 -6.54 11.56 -8.84
CA GLU A 227 -5.12 11.26 -8.69
C GLU A 227 -4.64 10.25 -9.74
N ILE A 228 -5.42 9.22 -10.05
CA ILE A 228 -5.13 8.28 -11.15
C ILE A 228 -4.95 9.03 -12.48
N ILE A 229 -5.87 9.95 -12.80
CA ILE A 229 -5.76 10.78 -14.01
C ILE A 229 -4.49 11.62 -14.01
N ARG A 230 -4.14 12.22 -12.86
CA ARG A 230 -2.90 13.00 -12.70
C ARG A 230 -1.66 12.13 -12.92
N ILE A 231 -1.62 10.96 -12.29
CA ILE A 231 -0.51 10.01 -12.40
C ILE A 231 -0.33 9.54 -13.85
N LYS A 232 -1.41 9.19 -14.54
CA LYS A 232 -1.37 8.78 -15.96
C LYS A 232 -0.81 9.87 -16.85
N LYS A 233 -1.19 11.14 -16.64
CA LYS A 233 -0.64 12.28 -17.42
C LYS A 233 0.87 12.44 -17.22
N VAL A 234 1.35 12.27 -16.00
CA VAL A 234 2.79 12.40 -15.67
C VAL A 234 3.61 11.27 -16.30
N ASN A 235 3.06 10.04 -16.32
CA ASN A 235 3.77 8.87 -16.86
C ASN A 235 3.60 8.68 -18.38
N SER A 236 2.78 9.50 -19.05
CA SER A 236 2.60 9.49 -20.51
C SER A 236 3.53 10.47 -21.24
N LEU A 237 4.33 11.23 -20.50
CA LEU A 237 5.32 12.19 -20.99
C LEU A 237 6.73 11.57 -20.96
#